data_8ea373675e9844c1a875acdb95a9eec7
#
_entry.id   8ea373675e9844c1a875acdb95a9eec7
#
_cell.length_a   1.000
_cell.length_b   1.000
_cell.length_c   1.000
_cell.angle_alpha   90.00
_cell.angle_beta   90.00
_cell.angle_gamma   90.00
#
_symmetry.space_group_name_H-M   'P 1'
#
loop_
_entity.id
_entity.type
_entity.pdbx_description
1 polymer ?
#
loop_
_entity_poly.entity_id
_entity_poly.type
_entity_poly.pdbx_seq_one_letter_code
_entity_poly.pdbx_strand_id
1 'polypeptide(L)'
;QSPLAILEYVKKSNIKHVELMGNHAESFAGSPKSPANEPAKRSVFIKQKRKIELTEEEQKIASQIAEEIKVYNNEVALWRKEAPMSKFEVLRKLYNDAGISIYAFKPHVFGKDNTDDDIRYGMRAAKALGASHVTLEHPSDDKHTARLGKIAEEEGVLIGYHGHEQQTPTLWDTAISQSNNNRLNLDLGHYVAAENTDPLQILKDKHHKIVSMHLKDRQKLSNGGDNLIWGT
;
A
#
# COMPACT_ATOMS: atom_id res chain seq x y z
N GLN A 1 6.10 -9.19 10.92
CA GLN A 1 6.16 -8.55 12.24
C GLN A 1 4.77 -8.06 12.65
N SER A 2 4.47 -8.09 13.95
CA SER A 2 3.22 -7.53 14.46
C SER A 2 3.28 -5.99 14.46
N PRO A 3 2.12 -5.29 14.39
CA PRO A 3 2.09 -3.83 14.49
C PRO A 3 2.73 -3.28 15.76
N LEU A 4 2.66 -4.02 16.86
CA LEU A 4 3.30 -3.64 18.13
C LEU A 4 4.83 -3.76 18.06
N ALA A 5 5.37 -4.78 17.40
CA ALA A 5 6.80 -4.88 17.17
C ALA A 5 7.30 -3.74 16.25
N ILE A 6 6.51 -3.39 15.21
CA ILE A 6 6.80 -2.23 14.35
C ILE A 6 6.82 -0.95 15.18
N LEU A 7 5.83 -0.75 16.06
CA LEU A 7 5.77 0.41 16.95
C LEU A 7 7.05 0.59 17.79
N GLU A 8 7.58 -0.52 18.35
CA GLU A 8 8.82 -0.46 19.13
C GLU A 8 10.05 -0.06 18.29
N TYR A 9 10.13 -0.52 17.02
CA TYR A 9 11.20 -0.07 16.11
C TYR A 9 11.06 1.41 15.73
N VAL A 10 9.85 1.86 15.45
CA VAL A 10 9.56 3.26 15.11
C VAL A 10 9.94 4.19 16.27
N LYS A 11 9.59 3.82 17.52
CA LYS A 11 10.00 4.56 18.73
C LYS A 11 11.52 4.70 18.82
N LYS A 12 12.26 3.59 18.59
CA LYS A 12 13.73 3.59 18.64
C LYS A 12 14.36 4.44 17.53
N SER A 13 13.69 4.56 16.39
CA SER A 13 14.15 5.34 15.23
C SER A 13 13.80 6.82 15.29
N ASN A 14 13.12 7.27 16.35
CA ASN A 14 12.62 8.64 16.54
C ASN A 14 11.71 9.14 15.37
N ILE A 15 11.07 8.23 14.64
CA ILE A 15 10.10 8.53 13.59
C ILE A 15 8.76 8.87 14.25
N LYS A 16 8.06 9.89 13.75
CA LYS A 16 6.79 10.37 14.30
C LYS A 16 5.56 10.05 13.43
N HIS A 17 5.78 9.68 12.19
CA HIS A 17 4.71 9.42 11.23
C HIS A 17 5.00 8.13 10.46
N VAL A 18 3.99 7.28 10.29
CA VAL A 18 4.14 6.01 9.58
C VAL A 18 3.01 5.81 8.57
N GLU A 19 3.35 5.24 7.43
CA GLU A 19 2.41 4.54 6.58
C GLU A 19 2.29 3.10 7.06
N LEU A 20 1.06 2.63 7.33
CA LEU A 20 0.82 1.30 7.84
C LEU A 20 0.27 0.37 6.75
N MET A 21 0.89 -0.79 6.60
CA MET A 21 0.45 -1.82 5.66
C MET A 21 -0.79 -2.56 6.17
N GLY A 22 -1.73 -2.85 5.25
CA GLY A 22 -3.01 -3.45 5.55
C GLY A 22 -2.94 -4.77 6.32
N ASN A 23 -2.07 -5.68 5.88
CA ASN A 23 -1.91 -6.99 6.52
C ASN A 23 -1.48 -6.90 8.00
N HIS A 24 -0.73 -5.87 8.39
CA HIS A 24 -0.33 -5.67 9.78
C HIS A 24 -1.51 -5.19 10.62
N ALA A 25 -2.27 -4.21 10.13
CA ALA A 25 -3.44 -3.69 10.82
C ALA A 25 -4.56 -4.75 10.93
N GLU A 26 -4.83 -5.48 9.83
CA GLU A 26 -5.81 -6.58 9.81
C GLU A 26 -5.42 -7.70 10.79
N SER A 27 -4.14 -8.07 10.85
CA SER A 27 -3.65 -9.08 11.80
C SER A 27 -3.86 -8.65 13.25
N PHE A 28 -3.67 -7.36 13.57
CA PHE A 28 -3.98 -6.82 14.91
C PHE A 28 -5.48 -6.86 15.20
N ALA A 29 -6.31 -6.57 14.20
CA ALA A 29 -7.76 -6.58 14.33
C ALA A 29 -8.37 -8.00 14.40
N GLY A 30 -7.56 -9.05 14.18
CA GLY A 30 -7.96 -10.44 14.31
C GLY A 30 -8.37 -11.12 13.00
N SER A 31 -7.84 -10.64 11.86
CA SER A 31 -8.05 -11.32 10.58
C SER A 31 -7.49 -12.74 10.56
N PRO A 32 -8.02 -13.64 9.72
CA PRO A 32 -7.44 -14.96 9.46
C PRO A 32 -5.94 -14.86 9.14
N LYS A 33 -5.19 -15.89 9.50
CA LYS A 33 -3.74 -15.94 9.25
C LYS A 33 -3.45 -16.58 7.89
N SER A 34 -2.62 -15.92 7.08
CA SER A 34 -2.22 -16.49 5.80
C SER A 34 -1.43 -17.78 5.98
N PRO A 35 -1.80 -18.86 5.27
CA PRO A 35 -1.06 -20.12 5.29
C PRO A 35 0.37 -19.98 4.79
N ALA A 36 0.63 -19.02 3.90
CA ALA A 36 1.98 -18.71 3.43
C ALA A 36 2.94 -18.19 4.52
N ASN A 37 2.43 -17.81 5.70
CA ASN A 37 3.23 -17.39 6.85
C ASN A 37 3.67 -18.54 7.75
N GLU A 38 3.19 -19.77 7.51
CA GLU A 38 3.67 -20.95 8.22
C GLU A 38 5.16 -21.17 7.94
N PRO A 39 5.98 -21.46 8.96
CA PRO A 39 7.44 -21.57 8.79
C PRO A 39 7.87 -22.51 7.68
N ALA A 40 7.21 -23.66 7.55
CA ALA A 40 7.52 -24.67 6.54
C ALA A 40 7.19 -24.24 5.11
N LYS A 41 6.19 -23.37 4.93
CA LYS A 41 5.70 -22.90 3.64
C LYS A 41 6.33 -21.57 3.20
N ARG A 42 6.79 -20.77 4.17
CA ARG A 42 7.23 -19.40 3.94
C ARG A 42 8.42 -19.29 2.97
N SER A 43 9.40 -20.19 3.08
CA SER A 43 10.57 -20.20 2.19
C SER A 43 10.16 -20.43 0.72
N VAL A 44 9.29 -21.43 0.50
CA VAL A 44 8.76 -21.77 -0.82
C VAL A 44 7.95 -20.60 -1.40
N PHE A 45 7.07 -20.00 -0.61
CA PHE A 45 6.29 -18.83 -1.03
C PHE A 45 7.19 -17.64 -1.43
N ILE A 46 8.27 -17.38 -0.68
CA ILE A 46 9.23 -16.33 -1.02
C ILE A 46 9.96 -16.64 -2.32
N LYS A 47 10.42 -17.89 -2.52
CA LYS A 47 11.05 -18.32 -3.78
C LYS A 47 10.12 -18.11 -4.97
N GLN A 48 8.85 -18.53 -4.87
CA GLN A 48 7.83 -18.29 -5.91
C GLN A 48 7.70 -16.79 -6.25
N LYS A 49 7.56 -15.93 -5.24
CA LYS A 49 7.43 -14.47 -5.44
C LYS A 49 8.63 -13.86 -6.13
N ARG A 50 9.83 -14.40 -5.87
CA ARG A 50 11.09 -13.97 -6.48
C ARG A 50 11.40 -14.67 -7.80
N LYS A 51 10.50 -15.53 -8.29
CA LYS A 51 10.68 -16.33 -9.52
C LYS A 51 11.96 -17.20 -9.48
N ILE A 52 12.34 -17.67 -8.30
CA ILE A 52 13.44 -18.61 -8.10
C ILE A 52 12.91 -20.00 -8.42
N GLU A 53 13.73 -20.78 -9.13
CA GLU A 53 13.40 -22.18 -9.48
C GLU A 53 13.14 -23.02 -8.22
N LEU A 54 12.08 -23.82 -8.27
CA LEU A 54 11.64 -24.70 -7.18
C LEU A 54 12.00 -26.16 -7.49
N THR A 55 12.41 -26.89 -6.49
CA THR A 55 12.54 -28.35 -6.59
C THR A 55 11.16 -29.02 -6.75
N GLU A 56 11.11 -30.29 -7.15
CA GLU A 56 9.85 -31.05 -7.27
C GLU A 56 9.05 -31.08 -5.95
N GLU A 57 9.72 -31.20 -4.82
CA GLU A 57 9.09 -31.18 -3.51
C GLU A 57 8.53 -29.79 -3.18
N GLU A 58 9.30 -28.73 -3.46
CA GLU A 58 8.84 -27.34 -3.29
C GLU A 58 7.67 -27.00 -4.22
N GLN A 59 7.61 -27.56 -5.43
CA GLN A 59 6.46 -27.38 -6.33
C GLN A 59 5.18 -27.99 -5.77
N LYS A 60 5.26 -29.16 -5.09
CA LYS A 60 4.09 -29.73 -4.38
C LYS A 60 3.62 -28.82 -3.25
N ILE A 61 4.56 -28.31 -2.44
CA ILE A 61 4.25 -27.35 -1.38
C ILE A 61 3.64 -26.06 -1.97
N ALA A 62 4.18 -25.57 -3.07
CA ALA A 62 3.67 -24.38 -3.75
C ALA A 62 2.21 -24.57 -4.25
N SER A 63 1.92 -25.74 -4.79
CA SER A 63 0.55 -26.10 -5.21
C SER A 63 -0.41 -26.16 -4.03
N GLN A 64 0.02 -26.74 -2.92
CA GLN A 64 -0.77 -26.77 -1.67
C GLN A 64 -1.02 -25.35 -1.15
N ILE A 65 0.00 -24.50 -1.10
CA ILE A 65 -0.14 -23.08 -0.71
C ILE A 65 -1.17 -22.38 -1.59
N ALA A 66 -1.17 -22.63 -2.90
CA ALA A 66 -2.10 -21.98 -3.82
C ALA A 66 -3.58 -22.34 -3.52
N GLU A 67 -3.87 -23.59 -3.19
CA GLU A 67 -5.23 -24.00 -2.80
C GLU A 67 -5.63 -23.41 -1.44
N GLU A 68 -4.75 -23.48 -0.46
CA GLU A 68 -5.02 -22.91 0.87
C GLU A 68 -5.21 -21.39 0.83
N ILE A 69 -4.50 -20.67 -0.06
CA ILE A 69 -4.67 -19.22 -0.26
C ILE A 69 -6.06 -18.90 -0.82
N LYS A 70 -6.65 -19.75 -1.66
CA LYS A 70 -8.03 -19.54 -2.14
C LYS A 70 -9.03 -19.58 -0.98
N VAL A 71 -8.89 -20.56 -0.09
CA VAL A 71 -9.74 -20.66 1.12
C VAL A 71 -9.52 -19.44 2.02
N TYR A 72 -8.26 -19.12 2.31
CA TYR A 72 -7.87 -17.96 3.09
C TYR A 72 -8.44 -16.64 2.55
N ASN A 73 -8.39 -16.41 1.24
CA ASN A 73 -8.93 -15.19 0.63
C ASN A 73 -10.44 -15.06 0.85
N ASN A 74 -11.18 -16.19 0.77
CA ASN A 74 -12.60 -16.19 1.06
C ASN A 74 -12.89 -15.89 2.54
N GLU A 75 -12.14 -16.50 3.45
CA GLU A 75 -12.26 -16.24 4.89
C GLU A 75 -11.98 -14.77 5.23
N VAL A 76 -10.93 -14.20 4.65
CA VAL A 76 -10.60 -12.78 4.84
C VAL A 76 -11.69 -11.88 4.26
N ALA A 77 -12.23 -12.20 3.09
CA ALA A 77 -13.32 -11.43 2.49
C ALA A 77 -14.59 -11.45 3.38
N LEU A 78 -14.91 -12.60 3.97
CA LEU A 78 -16.02 -12.70 4.92
C LEU A 78 -15.73 -11.92 6.20
N TRP A 79 -14.52 -12.05 6.75
CA TRP A 79 -14.10 -11.31 7.94
C TRP A 79 -14.18 -9.79 7.74
N ARG A 80 -13.78 -9.28 6.56
CA ARG A 80 -13.82 -7.84 6.25
C ARG A 80 -15.22 -7.25 6.29
N LYS A 81 -16.26 -8.02 5.99
CA LYS A 81 -17.67 -7.56 6.07
C LYS A 81 -18.07 -7.17 7.49
N GLU A 82 -17.49 -7.84 8.49
CA GLU A 82 -17.82 -7.65 9.91
C GLU A 82 -16.62 -7.18 10.73
N ALA A 83 -15.56 -6.72 10.05
CA ALA A 83 -14.31 -6.35 10.71
C ALA A 83 -14.53 -5.29 11.79
N PRO A 84 -14.02 -5.51 13.02
CA PRO A 84 -14.29 -4.61 14.14
C PRO A 84 -13.46 -3.33 14.01
N MET A 85 -14.04 -2.25 13.49
CA MET A 85 -13.36 -0.96 13.33
C MET A 85 -12.79 -0.45 14.66
N SER A 86 -13.39 -0.76 15.79
CA SER A 86 -12.89 -0.45 17.13
C SER A 86 -11.46 -1.03 17.40
N LYS A 87 -11.09 -2.13 16.77
CA LYS A 87 -9.71 -2.66 16.89
C LYS A 87 -8.69 -1.78 16.16
N PHE A 88 -9.08 -1.21 15.03
CA PHE A 88 -8.23 -0.23 14.32
C PHE A 88 -8.09 1.07 15.13
N GLU A 89 -9.16 1.51 15.82
CA GLU A 89 -9.11 2.65 16.73
C GLU A 89 -8.21 2.39 17.93
N VAL A 90 -8.23 1.18 18.51
CA VAL A 90 -7.30 0.76 19.56
C VAL A 90 -5.85 0.81 19.05
N LEU A 91 -5.59 0.31 17.82
CA LEU A 91 -4.27 0.38 17.22
C LEU A 91 -3.80 1.83 17.03
N ARG A 92 -4.67 2.69 16.52
CA ARG A 92 -4.43 4.14 16.42
C ARG A 92 -4.04 4.73 17.77
N LYS A 93 -4.81 4.41 18.83
CA LYS A 93 -4.53 4.91 20.18
C LYS A 93 -3.15 4.49 20.68
N LEU A 94 -2.77 3.23 20.47
CA LEU A 94 -1.45 2.73 20.89
C LEU A 94 -0.30 3.49 20.21
N TYR A 95 -0.44 3.81 18.91
CA TYR A 95 0.54 4.61 18.19
C TYR A 95 0.56 6.06 18.70
N ASN A 96 -0.61 6.67 18.86
CA ASN A 96 -0.73 8.05 19.35
C ASN A 96 -0.19 8.22 20.78
N ASP A 97 -0.45 7.27 21.68
CA ASP A 97 0.08 7.27 23.04
C ASP A 97 1.62 7.20 23.06
N ALA A 98 2.23 6.63 22.01
CA ALA A 98 3.68 6.63 21.79
C ALA A 98 4.20 7.88 21.06
N GLY A 99 3.36 8.87 20.77
CA GLY A 99 3.70 10.08 20.03
C GLY A 99 3.94 9.85 18.54
N ILE A 100 3.34 8.79 17.97
CA ILE A 100 3.47 8.41 16.56
C ILE A 100 2.09 8.46 15.92
N SER A 101 1.95 9.06 14.75
CA SER A 101 0.72 9.06 13.97
C SER A 101 0.79 8.08 12.79
N ILE A 102 -0.31 7.40 12.52
CA ILE A 102 -0.51 6.64 11.29
C ILE A 102 -1.09 7.63 10.28
N TYR A 103 -0.24 8.18 9.39
CA TYR A 103 -0.67 9.24 8.48
C TYR A 103 -1.25 8.69 7.17
N ALA A 104 -0.83 7.48 6.77
CA ALA A 104 -1.29 6.81 5.57
C ALA A 104 -1.53 5.32 5.84
N PHE A 105 -2.43 4.71 5.06
CA PHE A 105 -2.76 3.30 5.16
C PHE A 105 -2.75 2.65 3.78
N LYS A 106 -2.06 1.51 3.64
CA LYS A 106 -1.97 0.74 2.39
C LYS A 106 -2.67 -0.62 2.51
N PRO A 107 -4.01 -0.68 2.40
CA PRO A 107 -4.75 -1.94 2.39
C PRO A 107 -4.61 -2.65 1.04
N HIS A 108 -4.83 -3.98 1.03
CA HIS A 108 -4.79 -4.79 -0.18
C HIS A 108 -6.21 -5.10 -0.72
N VAL A 109 -7.05 -4.06 -0.84
CA VAL A 109 -8.47 -4.21 -1.22
C VAL A 109 -8.90 -3.26 -2.34
N PHE A 110 -7.95 -2.65 -3.03
CA PHE A 110 -8.23 -1.67 -4.08
C PHE A 110 -7.93 -2.18 -5.49
N GLY A 111 -7.84 -3.50 -5.67
CA GLY A 111 -7.70 -4.10 -7.00
C GLY A 111 -9.02 -4.03 -7.78
N LYS A 112 -8.94 -4.11 -9.12
CA LYS A 112 -10.11 -4.08 -10.00
C LYS A 112 -11.14 -5.19 -9.72
N ASP A 113 -10.67 -6.33 -9.21
CA ASP A 113 -11.50 -7.50 -8.91
C ASP A 113 -12.13 -7.46 -7.50
N ASN A 114 -11.76 -6.48 -6.67
CA ASN A 114 -12.40 -6.27 -5.39
C ASN A 114 -13.79 -5.66 -5.56
N THR A 115 -14.70 -6.02 -4.65
CA THR A 115 -16.05 -5.45 -4.61
C THR A 115 -16.02 -4.00 -4.09
N ASP A 116 -17.10 -3.24 -4.31
CA ASP A 116 -17.24 -1.90 -3.70
C ASP A 116 -17.21 -1.97 -2.18
N ASP A 117 -17.76 -3.03 -1.59
CA ASP A 117 -17.74 -3.24 -0.14
C ASP A 117 -16.33 -3.46 0.40
N ASP A 118 -15.46 -4.20 -0.35
CA ASP A 118 -14.05 -4.34 0.00
C ASP A 118 -13.33 -2.98 -0.02
N ILE A 119 -13.60 -2.17 -1.05
CA ILE A 119 -13.02 -0.83 -1.20
C ILE A 119 -13.48 0.06 -0.03
N ARG A 120 -14.78 0.07 0.27
CA ARG A 120 -15.34 0.82 1.41
C ARG A 120 -14.76 0.36 2.75
N TYR A 121 -14.57 -0.95 2.92
CA TYR A 121 -13.90 -1.48 4.10
C TYR A 121 -12.50 -0.87 4.27
N GLY A 122 -11.68 -0.84 3.20
CA GLY A 122 -10.34 -0.25 3.25
C GLY A 122 -10.35 1.24 3.63
N MET A 123 -11.33 2.00 3.13
CA MET A 123 -11.52 3.42 3.48
C MET A 123 -11.92 3.61 4.95
N ARG A 124 -12.87 2.81 5.45
CA ARG A 124 -13.31 2.85 6.85
C ARG A 124 -12.20 2.46 7.81
N ALA A 125 -11.41 1.45 7.46
CA ALA A 125 -10.24 1.06 8.26
C ALA A 125 -9.18 2.20 8.31
N ALA A 126 -8.95 2.91 7.20
CA ALA A 126 -8.09 4.09 7.18
C ALA A 126 -8.59 5.18 8.15
N LYS A 127 -9.89 5.48 8.14
CA LYS A 127 -10.50 6.46 9.07
C LYS A 127 -10.35 6.02 10.52
N ALA A 128 -10.62 4.77 10.83
CA ALA A 128 -10.46 4.23 12.18
C ALA A 128 -9.02 4.31 12.68
N LEU A 129 -8.04 4.07 11.78
CA LEU A 129 -6.62 4.26 12.05
C LEU A 129 -6.21 5.73 12.18
N GLY A 130 -7.06 6.67 11.77
CA GLY A 130 -6.77 8.11 11.74
C GLY A 130 -5.85 8.51 10.59
N ALA A 131 -5.72 7.67 9.57
CA ALA A 131 -4.97 8.01 8.37
C ALA A 131 -5.69 9.08 7.55
N SER A 132 -4.94 10.04 7.00
CA SER A 132 -5.48 11.09 6.14
C SER A 132 -5.83 10.58 4.74
N HIS A 133 -5.16 9.50 4.31
CA HIS A 133 -5.36 8.92 2.98
C HIS A 133 -4.99 7.43 2.96
N VAL A 134 -5.47 6.77 1.93
CA VAL A 134 -5.02 5.43 1.54
C VAL A 134 -4.03 5.54 0.38
N THR A 135 -3.14 4.56 0.25
CA THR A 135 -2.18 4.47 -0.85
C THR A 135 -2.36 3.17 -1.61
N LEU A 136 -2.16 3.20 -2.90
CA LEU A 136 -2.11 2.03 -3.79
C LEU A 136 -1.29 2.34 -5.04
N GLU A 137 -0.88 1.29 -5.75
CA GLU A 137 -0.25 1.44 -7.06
C GLU A 137 -1.24 2.05 -8.06
N HIS A 138 -0.77 2.99 -8.89
CA HIS A 138 -1.62 3.65 -9.88
C HIS A 138 -2.21 2.62 -10.86
N PRO A 139 -3.56 2.45 -10.90
CA PRO A 139 -4.18 1.55 -11.86
C PRO A 139 -3.93 2.02 -13.30
N SER A 140 -3.75 1.08 -14.22
CA SER A 140 -3.69 1.37 -15.66
C SER A 140 -5.07 1.57 -16.31
N ASP A 141 -6.15 1.38 -15.56
CA ASP A 141 -7.53 1.49 -16.03
C ASP A 141 -8.21 2.73 -15.43
N ASP A 142 -8.48 3.71 -16.29
CA ASP A 142 -9.13 4.97 -15.91
C ASP A 142 -10.56 4.77 -15.38
N LYS A 143 -11.27 3.70 -15.78
CA LYS A 143 -12.58 3.37 -15.20
C LYS A 143 -12.44 2.96 -13.74
N HIS A 144 -11.32 2.30 -13.41
CA HIS A 144 -11.07 1.89 -12.05
C HIS A 144 -10.67 3.08 -11.16
N THR A 145 -9.87 4.02 -11.64
CA THR A 145 -9.57 5.25 -10.90
C THR A 145 -10.82 6.12 -10.68
N ALA A 146 -11.74 6.18 -11.65
CA ALA A 146 -13.03 6.84 -11.48
C ALA A 146 -13.91 6.16 -10.42
N ARG A 147 -13.98 4.82 -10.45
CA ARG A 147 -14.70 4.01 -9.45
C ARG A 147 -14.14 4.25 -8.03
N LEU A 148 -12.83 4.16 -7.89
CA LEU A 148 -12.14 4.38 -6.60
C LEU A 148 -12.39 5.81 -6.10
N GLY A 149 -12.26 6.81 -6.98
CA GLY A 149 -12.47 8.22 -6.65
C GLY A 149 -13.91 8.50 -6.16
N LYS A 150 -14.92 7.90 -6.82
CA LYS A 150 -16.32 8.01 -6.39
C LYS A 150 -16.53 7.45 -4.97
N ILE A 151 -16.02 6.24 -4.70
CA ILE A 151 -16.16 5.63 -3.38
C ILE A 151 -15.38 6.44 -2.32
N ALA A 152 -14.22 6.97 -2.69
CA ALA A 152 -13.42 7.82 -1.81
C ALA A 152 -14.15 9.13 -1.41
N GLU A 153 -14.90 9.73 -2.34
CA GLU A 153 -15.75 10.89 -2.04
C GLU A 153 -16.90 10.51 -1.08
N GLU A 154 -17.57 9.40 -1.34
CA GLU A 154 -18.67 8.91 -0.50
C GLU A 154 -18.17 8.58 0.93
N GLU A 155 -17.00 8.01 1.08
CA GLU A 155 -16.40 7.67 2.37
C GLU A 155 -15.62 8.84 3.01
N GLY A 156 -15.33 9.92 2.27
CA GLY A 156 -14.59 11.08 2.76
C GLY A 156 -13.11 10.78 3.05
N VAL A 157 -12.46 9.98 2.19
CA VAL A 157 -11.06 9.56 2.31
C VAL A 157 -10.29 9.95 1.05
N LEU A 158 -9.05 10.43 1.18
CA LEU A 158 -8.20 10.69 0.03
C LEU A 158 -7.52 9.40 -0.43
N ILE A 159 -7.20 9.32 -1.73
CA ILE A 159 -6.43 8.24 -2.33
C ILE A 159 -5.13 8.79 -2.91
N GLY A 160 -3.98 8.29 -2.45
CA GLY A 160 -2.67 8.57 -3.02
C GLY A 160 -2.25 7.48 -4.00
N TYR A 161 -2.25 7.78 -5.30
CA TYR A 161 -1.79 6.85 -6.34
C TYR A 161 -0.28 6.88 -6.47
N HIS A 162 0.36 5.73 -6.24
CA HIS A 162 1.81 5.55 -6.35
C HIS A 162 2.21 5.13 -7.78
N GLY A 163 3.22 5.77 -8.33
CA GLY A 163 3.81 5.42 -9.62
C GLY A 163 5.22 4.83 -9.46
N HIS A 164 5.57 3.92 -10.37
CA HIS A 164 6.92 3.40 -10.55
C HIS A 164 7.58 4.02 -11.80
N GLU A 165 8.37 3.25 -12.54
CA GLU A 165 9.06 3.72 -13.75
C GLU A 165 8.15 4.05 -14.95
N GLN A 166 6.82 3.84 -14.83
CA GLN A 166 5.85 4.33 -15.80
C GLN A 166 5.49 5.82 -15.61
N GLN A 167 6.07 6.49 -14.63
CA GLN A 167 5.75 7.88 -14.33
C GLN A 167 6.10 8.83 -15.48
N THR A 168 5.15 9.70 -15.77
CA THR A 168 5.30 10.86 -16.65
C THR A 168 4.75 12.08 -15.92
N PRO A 169 5.01 13.32 -16.39
CA PRO A 169 4.39 14.52 -15.82
C PRO A 169 2.85 14.47 -15.80
N THR A 170 2.24 13.66 -16.66
CA THR A 170 0.78 13.59 -16.85
C THR A 170 0.14 12.28 -16.39
N LEU A 171 0.90 11.34 -15.83
CA LEU A 171 0.39 10.01 -15.43
C LEU A 171 -0.91 10.09 -14.58
N TRP A 172 -1.00 11.06 -13.69
CA TRP A 172 -2.13 11.18 -12.75
C TRP A 172 -3.26 12.09 -13.23
N ASP A 173 -3.12 12.76 -14.37
CA ASP A 173 -4.04 13.83 -14.79
C ASP A 173 -5.46 13.34 -14.95
N THR A 174 -5.66 12.19 -15.57
CA THR A 174 -6.99 11.56 -15.69
C THR A 174 -7.59 11.27 -14.31
N ALA A 175 -6.86 10.59 -13.45
CA ALA A 175 -7.35 10.25 -12.11
C ALA A 175 -7.71 11.50 -11.29
N ILE A 176 -6.87 12.54 -11.32
CA ILE A 176 -7.10 13.80 -10.60
C ILE A 176 -8.34 14.52 -11.14
N SER A 177 -8.59 14.46 -12.45
CA SER A 177 -9.76 15.09 -13.07
C SER A 177 -11.08 14.39 -12.74
N GLN A 178 -11.03 13.10 -12.41
CA GLN A 178 -12.20 12.27 -12.14
C GLN A 178 -12.77 12.47 -10.72
N SER A 179 -11.96 12.84 -9.74
CA SER A 179 -12.39 13.02 -8.36
C SER A 179 -11.48 13.97 -7.59
N ASN A 180 -12.10 14.81 -6.74
CA ASN A 180 -11.35 15.64 -5.81
C ASN A 180 -10.65 14.84 -4.71
N ASN A 181 -10.96 13.56 -4.54
CA ASN A 181 -10.31 12.70 -3.56
C ASN A 181 -9.14 11.90 -4.16
N ASN A 182 -8.98 11.93 -5.49
CA ASN A 182 -7.81 11.35 -6.15
C ASN A 182 -6.60 12.28 -6.02
N ARG A 183 -5.49 11.73 -5.56
CA ARG A 183 -4.25 12.43 -5.21
C ARG A 183 -3.03 11.62 -5.67
N LEU A 184 -1.86 12.24 -5.54
CA LEU A 184 -0.57 11.60 -5.79
C LEU A 184 0.08 11.15 -4.47
N ASN A 185 0.57 9.90 -4.47
CA ASN A 185 1.67 9.45 -3.65
C ASN A 185 2.91 9.42 -4.56
N LEU A 186 3.59 10.56 -4.66
CA LEU A 186 4.66 10.77 -5.63
C LEU A 186 5.96 10.12 -5.17
N ASP A 187 6.53 9.23 -5.98
CA ASP A 187 7.87 8.71 -5.77
C ASP A 187 8.87 9.43 -6.69
N LEU A 188 9.65 10.35 -6.14
CA LEU A 188 10.61 11.13 -6.92
C LEU A 188 11.75 10.29 -7.47
N GLY A 189 12.18 9.23 -6.77
CA GLY A 189 13.22 8.34 -7.29
C GLY A 189 12.74 7.55 -8.51
N HIS A 190 11.51 7.04 -8.49
CA HIS A 190 10.92 6.40 -9.67
C HIS A 190 10.66 7.41 -10.80
N TYR A 191 10.29 8.64 -10.46
CA TYR A 191 10.11 9.71 -11.45
C TYR A 191 11.40 10.01 -12.22
N VAL A 192 12.53 10.11 -11.52
CA VAL A 192 13.86 10.28 -12.15
C VAL A 192 14.25 9.05 -12.96
N ALA A 193 14.07 7.85 -12.40
CA ALA A 193 14.37 6.60 -13.08
C ALA A 193 13.57 6.42 -14.38
N ALA A 194 12.35 6.95 -14.43
CA ALA A 194 11.49 6.96 -15.63
C ALA A 194 11.94 7.96 -16.73
N GLU A 195 13.19 8.44 -16.70
CA GLU A 195 13.80 9.35 -17.67
C GLU A 195 13.21 10.78 -17.69
N ASN A 196 12.40 11.16 -16.69
CA ASN A 196 11.88 12.52 -16.61
C ASN A 196 13.02 13.51 -16.31
N THR A 197 12.94 14.72 -16.87
CA THR A 197 14.05 15.68 -16.89
C THR A 197 14.16 16.51 -15.61
N ASP A 198 13.04 17.03 -15.10
CA ASP A 198 13.04 17.92 -13.94
C ASP A 198 12.01 17.47 -12.88
N PRO A 199 12.47 16.85 -11.78
CA PRO A 199 11.56 16.45 -10.69
C PRO A 199 10.99 17.68 -9.94
N LEU A 200 11.61 18.86 -10.02
CA LEU A 200 11.07 20.07 -9.39
C LEU A 200 9.85 20.61 -10.15
N GLN A 201 9.77 20.36 -11.45
CA GLN A 201 8.64 20.85 -12.23
C GLN A 201 7.33 20.16 -11.81
N ILE A 202 7.30 18.82 -11.66
CA ILE A 202 6.08 18.13 -11.20
C ILE A 202 5.68 18.55 -9.78
N LEU A 203 6.65 18.87 -8.91
CA LEU A 203 6.36 19.43 -7.60
C LEU A 203 5.69 20.80 -7.70
N LYS A 204 6.20 21.70 -8.52
CA LYS A 204 5.61 23.03 -8.73
C LYS A 204 4.19 22.93 -9.28
N ASP A 205 3.97 22.07 -10.26
CA ASP A 205 2.70 21.95 -10.97
C ASP A 205 1.62 21.24 -10.13
N LYS A 206 2.02 20.23 -9.34
CA LYS A 206 1.07 19.32 -8.69
C LYS A 206 1.14 19.29 -7.15
N HIS A 207 1.92 20.18 -6.49
CA HIS A 207 2.07 20.18 -5.03
C HIS A 207 0.72 20.13 -4.28
N HIS A 208 -0.30 20.84 -4.77
CA HIS A 208 -1.63 20.88 -4.17
C HIS A 208 -2.43 19.57 -4.30
N LYS A 209 -1.94 18.62 -5.08
CA LYS A 209 -2.52 17.29 -5.28
C LYS A 209 -1.66 16.17 -4.69
N ILE A 210 -0.48 16.47 -4.16
CA ILE A 210 0.39 15.47 -3.51
C ILE A 210 -0.04 15.31 -2.05
N VAL A 211 -0.34 14.09 -1.63
CA VAL A 211 -0.70 13.76 -0.23
C VAL A 211 0.45 13.10 0.53
N SER A 212 1.33 12.42 -0.17
CA SER A 212 2.54 11.80 0.37
C SER A 212 3.60 11.64 -0.70
N MET A 213 4.84 11.42 -0.26
CA MET A 213 5.98 11.28 -1.18
C MET A 213 6.90 10.16 -0.71
N HIS A 214 7.47 9.44 -1.69
CA HIS A 214 8.66 8.64 -1.48
C HIS A 214 9.86 9.41 -2.00
N LEU A 215 10.87 9.58 -1.15
CA LEU A 215 12.11 10.24 -1.51
C LEU A 215 13.23 9.20 -1.53
N LYS A 216 13.99 9.18 -2.59
CA LYS A 216 15.22 8.40 -2.75
C LYS A 216 16.06 8.99 -3.87
N ASP A 217 17.36 8.95 -3.73
CA ASP A 217 18.28 9.27 -4.82
C ASP A 217 18.40 8.04 -5.72
N ARG A 218 18.19 8.24 -7.01
CA ARG A 218 18.12 7.15 -7.97
C ARG A 218 18.66 7.58 -9.33
N GLN A 219 19.37 6.67 -10.00
CA GLN A 219 19.82 6.86 -11.37
C GLN A 219 18.65 6.70 -12.35
N LYS A 220 18.77 7.34 -13.51
CA LYS A 220 17.93 7.05 -14.67
C LYS A 220 18.09 5.60 -15.11
N LEU A 221 17.06 4.98 -15.69
CA LEU A 221 17.15 3.61 -16.22
C LEU A 221 18.23 3.48 -17.28
N SER A 222 18.41 4.50 -18.13
CA SER A 222 19.51 4.55 -19.12
C SER A 222 20.92 4.46 -18.49
N ASN A 223 21.05 4.79 -17.20
CA ASN A 223 22.30 4.73 -16.44
C ASN A 223 22.31 3.59 -15.39
N GLY A 224 21.43 2.59 -15.55
CA GLY A 224 21.34 1.43 -14.66
C GLY A 224 20.15 1.42 -13.71
N GLY A 225 19.56 2.57 -13.38
CA GLY A 225 18.36 2.68 -12.53
C GLY A 225 18.56 2.36 -11.05
N ASP A 226 19.81 2.31 -10.58
CA ASP A 226 20.14 1.94 -9.21
C ASP A 226 19.74 3.00 -8.20
N ASN A 227 19.38 2.56 -6.98
CA ASN A 227 19.26 3.46 -5.84
C ASN A 227 20.64 3.92 -5.40
N LEU A 228 20.76 5.21 -5.14
CA LEU A 228 22.02 5.84 -4.70
C LEU A 228 21.98 6.14 -3.20
N ILE A 229 23.15 6.45 -2.65
CA ILE A 229 23.26 6.99 -1.30
C ILE A 229 22.65 8.40 -1.28
N TRP A 230 21.95 8.75 -0.19
CA TRP A 230 21.34 10.07 -0.05
C TRP A 230 22.36 11.21 -0.20
N GLY A 231 22.04 12.17 -1.06
CA GLY A 231 22.86 13.36 -1.29
C GLY A 231 24.00 13.15 -2.29
N THR A 232 23.88 12.16 -3.21
CA THR A 232 24.89 11.93 -4.27
C THR A 232 24.39 12.32 -5.65
#